data_91880c5a0a28e24effcc4cc7df5a7bff
#
_entry.id   91880c5a0a28e24effcc4cc7df5a7bff
#
_cell.length_a   1.000
_cell.length_b   1.000
_cell.length_c   1.000
_cell.angle_alpha   90.00
_cell.angle_beta   90.00
_cell.angle_gamma   90.00
#
_symmetry.space_group_name_H-M   'P 1'
#
loop_
_entity.id
_entity.type
_entity.pdbx_description
1 polymer ?
#
loop_
_entity_poly.entity_id
_entity_poly.type
_entity_poly.pdbx_seq_one_letter_code
_entity_poly.pdbx_strand_id
1 'polypeptide(L)'
;MHKLKPQTYQDLEIGTEGRFSKQLTERDIVLFAETSGDINPVHFDDEHASTTIFETRIAHGMWSAGLISTVIGVVMPGPGSIYISQDLKFKRPVRIGDTLTAVLTVKKKIEIFKYVVLDCRVINQNNEVVTQGEATVMPPKSSAELDSPEIPQVYVSGIDS
;
A
#
# COMPACT_ATOMS: atom_id res chain seq x y z
N MET A 1 -7.01 -13.83 -18.13
CA MET A 1 -6.36 -12.53 -17.80
C MET A 1 -7.31 -11.70 -16.97
N HIS A 2 -6.81 -11.11 -15.89
CA HIS A 2 -7.61 -10.20 -15.06
C HIS A 2 -7.64 -8.83 -15.73
N LYS A 3 -8.83 -8.18 -15.78
CA LYS A 3 -8.97 -6.84 -16.33
C LYS A 3 -8.89 -5.80 -15.22
N LEU A 4 -8.10 -4.76 -15.45
CA LEU A 4 -8.05 -3.58 -14.59
C LEU A 4 -9.05 -2.54 -15.12
N LYS A 5 -9.82 -1.95 -14.21
CA LYS A 5 -10.91 -1.01 -14.53
C LYS A 5 -10.60 0.38 -13.99
N PRO A 6 -9.98 1.25 -14.78
CA PRO A 6 -9.74 2.64 -14.37
C PRO A 6 -11.06 3.39 -14.12
N GLN A 7 -11.05 4.27 -13.13
CA GLN A 7 -12.20 5.14 -12.80
C GLN A 7 -11.79 6.60 -12.99
N THR A 8 -12.50 7.30 -13.85
CA THR A 8 -12.26 8.74 -14.10
C THR A 8 -12.73 9.59 -12.92
N TYR A 9 -12.42 10.88 -12.95
CA TYR A 9 -12.93 11.82 -11.95
C TYR A 9 -14.47 11.82 -11.85
N GLN A 10 -15.17 11.62 -12.97
CA GLN A 10 -16.63 11.58 -13.01
C GLN A 10 -17.19 10.30 -12.39
N ASP A 11 -16.49 9.17 -12.55
CA ASP A 11 -16.93 7.86 -12.04
C ASP A 11 -16.81 7.74 -10.52
N LEU A 12 -15.98 8.59 -9.89
CA LEU A 12 -15.74 8.57 -8.46
C LEU A 12 -16.73 9.45 -7.70
N GLU A 13 -17.39 8.88 -6.71
CA GLU A 13 -18.26 9.58 -5.77
C GLU A 13 -17.65 9.66 -4.38
N ILE A 14 -18.00 10.68 -3.58
CA ILE A 14 -17.59 10.76 -2.18
C ILE A 14 -18.14 9.53 -1.44
N GLY A 15 -17.29 8.86 -0.69
CA GLY A 15 -17.62 7.60 0.00
C GLY A 15 -17.31 6.33 -0.80
N THR A 16 -16.94 6.43 -2.08
CA THR A 16 -16.46 5.26 -2.85
C THR A 16 -15.21 4.70 -2.19
N GLU A 17 -15.15 3.38 -2.03
CA GLU A 17 -14.03 2.69 -1.40
C GLU A 17 -13.29 1.76 -2.38
N GLY A 18 -11.96 1.71 -2.22
CA GLY A 18 -11.10 0.69 -2.80
C GLY A 18 -10.32 -0.04 -1.71
N ARG A 19 -10.07 -1.34 -1.90
CA ARG A 19 -9.39 -2.19 -0.90
C ARG A 19 -8.37 -3.12 -1.54
N PHE A 20 -7.28 -3.37 -0.82
CA PHE A 20 -6.30 -4.38 -1.17
C PHE A 20 -5.72 -4.99 0.10
N SER A 21 -5.60 -6.31 0.13
CA SER A 21 -5.06 -7.05 1.28
C SER A 21 -3.83 -7.84 0.90
N LYS A 22 -2.84 -7.86 1.79
CA LYS A 22 -1.63 -8.67 1.64
C LYS A 22 -1.10 -9.09 3.01
N GLN A 23 -0.67 -10.35 3.12
CA GLN A 23 0.10 -10.83 4.27
C GLN A 23 1.56 -10.41 4.13
N LEU A 24 2.17 -9.90 5.22
CA LEU A 24 3.59 -9.63 5.29
C LEU A 24 4.37 -10.94 5.43
N THR A 25 5.32 -11.14 4.55
CA THR A 25 6.22 -12.29 4.56
C THR A 25 7.68 -11.85 4.76
N GLU A 26 8.56 -12.79 5.12
CA GLU A 26 10.02 -12.57 5.15
C GLU A 26 10.52 -12.02 3.81
N ARG A 27 10.03 -12.60 2.72
CA ARG A 27 10.36 -12.18 1.37
C ARG A 27 10.03 -10.71 1.10
N ASP A 28 8.90 -10.22 1.62
CA ASP A 28 8.52 -8.80 1.45
C ASP A 28 9.50 -7.86 2.14
N ILE A 29 10.01 -8.23 3.33
CA ILE A 29 11.01 -7.45 4.05
C ILE A 29 12.31 -7.35 3.24
N VAL A 30 12.80 -8.50 2.73
CA VAL A 30 14.03 -8.53 1.93
C VAL A 30 13.89 -7.72 0.65
N LEU A 31 12.80 -7.91 -0.11
CA LEU A 31 12.56 -7.18 -1.35
C LEU A 31 12.39 -5.68 -1.11
N PHE A 32 11.75 -5.29 -0.01
CA PHE A 32 11.61 -3.88 0.34
C PHE A 32 12.97 -3.24 0.69
N ALA A 33 13.77 -3.93 1.48
CA ALA A 33 15.12 -3.46 1.82
C ALA A 33 16.02 -3.35 0.58
N GLU A 34 15.97 -4.33 -0.31
CA GLU A 34 16.73 -4.33 -1.56
C GLU A 34 16.38 -3.12 -2.44
N THR A 35 15.10 -2.76 -2.51
CA THR A 35 14.65 -1.63 -3.34
C THR A 35 14.82 -0.27 -2.66
N SER A 36 14.70 -0.20 -1.33
CA SER A 36 14.77 1.07 -0.56
C SER A 36 16.17 1.39 -0.05
N GLY A 37 17.02 0.37 0.14
CA GLY A 37 18.29 0.48 0.83
C GLY A 37 18.18 0.50 2.36
N ASP A 38 16.98 0.32 2.93
CA ASP A 38 16.76 0.34 4.38
C ASP A 38 17.05 -1.03 4.98
N ILE A 39 18.29 -1.20 5.44
CA ILE A 39 18.81 -2.40 6.10
C ILE A 39 18.88 -2.25 7.63
N ASN A 40 18.02 -1.43 8.22
CA ASN A 40 17.99 -1.25 9.67
C ASN A 40 17.84 -2.62 10.38
N PRO A 41 18.73 -2.94 11.36
CA PRO A 41 18.72 -4.24 12.05
C PRO A 41 17.36 -4.63 12.67
N VAL A 42 16.51 -3.69 13.03
CA VAL A 42 15.18 -3.98 13.58
C VAL A 42 14.29 -4.80 12.62
N HIS A 43 14.62 -4.83 11.33
CA HIS A 43 13.89 -5.59 10.32
C HIS A 43 14.47 -7.00 10.08
N PHE A 44 15.77 -7.22 10.42
CA PHE A 44 16.51 -8.42 10.02
C PHE A 44 17.10 -9.22 11.17
N ASP A 45 17.40 -8.60 12.31
CA ASP A 45 18.13 -9.18 13.41
C ASP A 45 17.21 -9.39 14.62
N ASP A 46 16.88 -10.64 14.93
CA ASP A 46 16.00 -11.01 16.04
C ASP A 46 16.61 -10.64 17.42
N GLU A 47 17.94 -10.78 17.57
CA GLU A 47 18.62 -10.43 18.82
C GLU A 47 18.53 -8.90 19.02
N HIS A 48 18.87 -8.12 18.02
CA HIS A 48 18.74 -6.67 18.07
C HIS A 48 17.29 -6.25 18.31
N ALA A 49 16.34 -6.78 17.55
CA ALA A 49 14.92 -6.43 17.64
C ALA A 49 14.36 -6.72 19.05
N SER A 50 14.80 -7.80 19.68
CA SER A 50 14.37 -8.16 21.05
C SER A 50 14.78 -7.12 22.12
N THR A 51 15.80 -6.32 21.86
CA THR A 51 16.26 -5.23 22.75
C THR A 51 15.50 -3.92 22.55
N THR A 52 14.68 -3.83 21.50
CA THR A 52 13.88 -2.64 21.18
C THR A 52 12.50 -2.69 21.84
N ILE A 53 11.79 -1.57 21.78
CA ILE A 53 10.39 -1.49 22.25
C ILE A 53 9.43 -2.40 21.46
N PHE A 54 9.87 -2.96 20.34
CA PHE A 54 9.07 -3.84 19.50
C PHE A 54 9.18 -5.31 19.89
N GLU A 55 10.25 -5.69 20.60
CA GLU A 55 10.54 -7.04 21.12
C GLU A 55 10.74 -8.12 20.04
N THR A 56 10.35 -7.86 18.80
CA THR A 56 10.47 -8.73 17.63
C THR A 56 10.76 -7.91 16.40
N ARG A 57 11.23 -8.56 15.31
CA ARG A 57 11.37 -7.89 14.02
C ARG A 57 10.02 -7.37 13.52
N ILE A 58 10.06 -6.22 12.89
CA ILE A 58 8.90 -5.54 12.33
C ILE A 58 9.11 -5.21 10.85
N ALA A 59 8.04 -4.94 10.13
CA ALA A 59 8.10 -4.42 8.77
C ALA A 59 8.61 -2.99 8.73
N HIS A 60 9.20 -2.61 7.60
CA HIS A 60 9.39 -1.21 7.26
C HIS A 60 8.03 -0.49 7.25
N GLY A 61 7.92 0.66 7.91
CA GLY A 61 6.65 1.41 7.94
C GLY A 61 6.14 1.72 6.53
N MET A 62 7.04 2.09 5.62
CA MET A 62 6.71 2.41 4.23
C MET A 62 6.24 1.21 3.41
N TRP A 63 6.46 -0.04 3.85
CA TRP A 63 5.85 -1.21 3.20
C TRP A 63 4.31 -1.12 3.24
N SER A 64 3.74 -0.68 4.38
CA SER A 64 2.29 -0.46 4.48
C SER A 64 1.79 0.67 3.54
N ALA A 65 2.61 1.68 3.30
CA ALA A 65 2.33 2.72 2.31
C ALA A 65 2.30 2.16 0.87
N GLY A 66 3.11 1.14 0.58
CA GLY A 66 3.07 0.41 -0.68
C GLY A 66 1.70 -0.20 -0.97
N LEU A 67 0.97 -0.67 0.06
CA LEU A 67 -0.39 -1.20 -0.11
C LEU A 67 -1.39 -0.08 -0.49
N ILE A 68 -1.22 1.13 0.05
CA ILE A 68 -2.00 2.31 -0.36
C ILE A 68 -1.74 2.62 -1.83
N SER A 69 -0.46 2.62 -2.24
CA SER A 69 -0.08 2.82 -3.64
C SER A 69 -0.70 1.76 -4.57
N THR A 70 -0.78 0.50 -4.12
CA THR A 70 -1.43 -0.57 -4.88
C THR A 70 -2.93 -0.27 -5.09
N VAL A 71 -3.65 0.16 -4.05
CA VAL A 71 -5.06 0.54 -4.21
C VAL A 71 -5.19 1.65 -5.24
N ILE A 72 -4.37 2.71 -5.14
CA ILE A 72 -4.45 3.87 -6.04
C ILE A 72 -4.13 3.49 -7.49
N GLY A 73 -3.09 2.71 -7.71
CA GLY A 73 -2.60 2.39 -9.06
C GLY A 73 -3.34 1.26 -9.76
N VAL A 74 -4.01 0.37 -9.00
CA VAL A 74 -4.58 -0.88 -9.53
C VAL A 74 -6.08 -0.99 -9.31
N VAL A 75 -6.60 -0.47 -8.18
CA VAL A 75 -7.99 -0.69 -7.74
C VAL A 75 -8.85 0.55 -7.92
N MET A 76 -8.47 1.67 -7.28
CA MET A 76 -9.28 2.91 -7.23
C MET A 76 -8.40 4.14 -6.97
N PRO A 77 -8.34 5.11 -7.89
CA PRO A 77 -8.98 5.21 -9.20
C PRO A 77 -8.46 4.19 -10.22
N GLY A 78 -7.32 3.52 -9.97
CA GLY A 78 -6.76 2.48 -10.81
C GLY A 78 -5.76 3.01 -11.85
N PRO A 79 -5.46 2.22 -12.89
CA PRO A 79 -4.42 2.53 -13.87
C PRO A 79 -4.57 3.91 -14.50
N GLY A 80 -3.43 4.59 -14.65
CA GLY A 80 -3.38 5.97 -15.19
C GLY A 80 -3.58 7.05 -14.13
N SER A 81 -3.79 6.69 -12.86
CA SER A 81 -3.78 7.64 -11.73
C SER A 81 -2.40 8.24 -11.54
N ILE A 82 -2.35 9.53 -11.21
CA ILE A 82 -1.11 10.20 -10.82
C ILE A 82 -1.16 10.54 -9.34
N TYR A 83 -0.17 10.07 -8.61
CA TYR A 83 0.01 10.37 -7.19
C TYR A 83 0.54 11.81 -7.05
N ILE A 84 -0.19 12.69 -6.36
CA ILE A 84 0.19 14.09 -6.17
C ILE A 84 0.87 14.29 -4.81
N SER A 85 0.23 13.78 -3.73
CA SER A 85 0.78 13.89 -2.38
C SER A 85 0.25 12.80 -1.47
N GLN A 86 0.99 12.54 -0.38
CA GLN A 86 0.64 11.63 0.68
C GLN A 86 1.14 12.19 2.01
N ASP A 87 0.30 12.20 3.02
CA ASP A 87 0.73 12.22 4.42
C ASP A 87 0.44 10.88 5.08
N LEU A 88 1.26 10.49 6.04
CA LEU A 88 1.12 9.23 6.77
C LEU A 88 1.47 9.39 8.24
N LYS A 89 0.75 8.63 9.07
CA LYS A 89 1.03 8.42 10.49
C LYS A 89 1.07 6.92 10.76
N PHE A 90 2.22 6.43 11.21
CA PHE A 90 2.41 5.04 11.61
C PHE A 90 1.99 4.88 13.07
N LYS A 91 1.00 4.04 13.32
CA LYS A 91 0.33 3.91 14.62
C LYS A 91 0.76 2.66 15.39
N ARG A 92 1.04 1.57 14.67
CA ARG A 92 1.40 0.27 15.24
C ARG A 92 2.47 -0.40 14.41
N PRO A 93 3.36 -1.19 15.03
CA PRO A 93 4.28 -2.04 14.29
C PRO A 93 3.50 -3.15 13.56
N VAL A 94 4.08 -3.61 12.47
CA VAL A 94 3.58 -4.75 11.68
C VAL A 94 4.59 -5.87 11.76
N ARG A 95 4.15 -7.09 12.07
CA ARG A 95 5.00 -8.26 12.24
C ARG A 95 4.84 -9.22 11.08
N ILE A 96 5.85 -10.05 10.86
CA ILE A 96 5.79 -11.14 9.87
C ILE A 96 4.59 -12.02 10.20
N GLY A 97 3.79 -12.33 9.17
CA GLY A 97 2.55 -13.09 9.31
C GLY A 97 1.29 -12.22 9.46
N ASP A 98 1.41 -10.94 9.81
CA ASP A 98 0.26 -10.03 9.83
C ASP A 98 -0.33 -9.86 8.43
N THR A 99 -1.65 -9.86 8.36
CA THR A 99 -2.37 -9.55 7.13
C THR A 99 -2.90 -8.13 7.20
N LEU A 100 -2.39 -7.27 6.32
CA LEU A 100 -2.82 -5.89 6.24
C LEU A 100 -3.82 -5.69 5.11
N THR A 101 -4.81 -4.84 5.36
CA THR A 101 -5.77 -4.36 4.37
C THR A 101 -5.69 -2.84 4.28
N ALA A 102 -5.28 -2.34 3.13
CA ALA A 102 -5.42 -0.93 2.79
C ALA A 102 -6.86 -0.66 2.37
N VAL A 103 -7.49 0.33 3.01
CA VAL A 103 -8.85 0.79 2.73
C VAL A 103 -8.75 2.28 2.41
N LEU A 104 -9.10 2.65 1.19
CA LEU A 104 -9.10 4.02 0.73
C LEU A 104 -10.52 4.45 0.40
N THR A 105 -10.91 5.62 0.90
CA THR A 105 -12.26 6.16 0.71
C THR A 105 -12.17 7.56 0.09
N VAL A 106 -12.93 7.82 -0.95
CA VAL A 106 -13.00 9.16 -1.55
C VAL A 106 -13.61 10.12 -0.53
N LYS A 107 -12.79 11.04 -0.02
CA LYS A 107 -13.16 12.03 1.01
C LYS A 107 -13.62 13.34 0.40
N LYS A 108 -12.96 13.79 -0.67
CA LYS A 108 -13.21 15.09 -1.30
C LYS A 108 -12.84 15.06 -2.77
N LYS A 109 -13.58 15.84 -3.56
CA LYS A 109 -13.28 16.09 -4.98
C LYS A 109 -12.93 17.57 -5.17
N ILE A 110 -11.82 17.84 -5.90
CA ILE A 110 -11.32 19.18 -6.17
C ILE A 110 -11.56 19.49 -7.66
N GLU A 111 -12.66 20.18 -7.94
CA GLU A 111 -13.18 20.37 -9.30
C GLU A 111 -12.21 21.08 -10.24
N ILE A 112 -11.53 22.12 -9.76
CA ILE A 112 -10.63 22.96 -10.57
C ILE A 112 -9.47 22.15 -11.19
N PHE A 113 -8.90 21.19 -10.40
CA PHE A 113 -7.77 20.37 -10.84
C PHE A 113 -8.18 18.95 -11.23
N LYS A 114 -9.46 18.60 -11.04
CA LYS A 114 -9.96 17.22 -11.17
C LYS A 114 -9.19 16.24 -10.30
N TYR A 115 -8.79 16.65 -9.09
CA TYR A 115 -8.15 15.80 -8.10
C TYR A 115 -9.18 15.21 -7.16
N VAL A 116 -8.85 14.05 -6.60
CA VAL A 116 -9.57 13.46 -5.47
C VAL A 116 -8.64 13.35 -4.27
N VAL A 117 -9.19 13.59 -3.09
CA VAL A 117 -8.54 13.34 -1.81
C VAL A 117 -9.10 12.06 -1.23
N LEU A 118 -8.23 11.13 -0.91
CA LEU A 118 -8.56 9.82 -0.36
C LEU A 118 -8.18 9.77 1.12
N ASP A 119 -9.12 9.39 1.98
CA ASP A 119 -8.82 8.95 3.34
C ASP A 119 -8.19 7.56 3.24
N CYS A 120 -7.00 7.39 3.79
CA CYS A 120 -6.21 6.17 3.68
C CYS A 120 -6.08 5.53 5.05
N ARG A 121 -6.50 4.28 5.19
CA ARG A 121 -6.29 3.47 6.40
C ARG A 121 -5.72 2.13 6.00
N VAL A 122 -4.71 1.70 6.72
CA VAL A 122 -4.22 0.33 6.66
C VAL A 122 -4.51 -0.32 7.99
N ILE A 123 -5.27 -1.39 7.97
CA ILE A 123 -5.69 -2.15 9.16
C ILE A 123 -5.07 -3.55 9.14
N ASN A 124 -4.82 -4.11 10.33
CA ASN A 124 -4.38 -5.49 10.46
C ASN A 124 -5.57 -6.48 10.54
N GLN A 125 -5.30 -7.75 10.72
CA GLN A 125 -6.30 -8.82 10.84
C GLN A 125 -7.26 -8.65 12.03
N ASN A 126 -6.89 -7.84 13.02
CA ASN A 126 -7.70 -7.53 14.20
C ASN A 126 -8.52 -6.22 14.02
N ASN A 127 -8.57 -5.67 12.80
CA ASN A 127 -9.17 -4.37 12.49
C ASN A 127 -8.53 -3.17 13.21
N GLU A 128 -7.29 -3.30 13.66
CA GLU A 128 -6.56 -2.20 14.27
C GLU A 128 -5.84 -1.39 13.20
N VAL A 129 -5.95 -0.05 13.29
CA VAL A 129 -5.25 0.85 12.36
C VAL A 129 -3.75 0.82 12.64
N VAL A 130 -2.96 0.38 11.66
CA VAL A 130 -1.49 0.37 11.71
C VAL A 130 -0.89 1.60 11.03
N THR A 131 -1.51 2.08 9.95
CA THR A 131 -1.10 3.30 9.23
C THR A 131 -2.33 4.05 8.78
N GLN A 132 -2.29 5.38 8.83
CA GLN A 132 -3.37 6.23 8.35
C GLN A 132 -2.84 7.55 7.79
N GLY A 133 -3.62 8.19 6.92
CA GLY A 133 -3.31 9.50 6.36
C GLY A 133 -4.22 9.86 5.20
N GLU A 134 -3.81 10.82 4.38
CA GLU A 134 -4.56 11.25 3.22
C GLU A 134 -3.66 11.26 1.97
N ALA A 135 -4.23 10.83 0.84
CA ALA A 135 -3.60 10.94 -0.47
C ALA A 135 -4.38 11.93 -1.34
N THR A 136 -3.66 12.74 -2.10
CA THR A 136 -4.25 13.49 -3.21
C THR A 136 -3.78 12.84 -4.51
N VAL A 137 -4.72 12.52 -5.37
CA VAL A 137 -4.44 11.87 -6.65
C VAL A 137 -5.20 12.55 -7.81
N MET A 138 -4.64 12.48 -8.99
CA MET A 138 -5.35 12.83 -10.22
C MET A 138 -5.82 11.54 -10.88
N PRO A 139 -7.14 11.29 -10.95
CA PRO A 139 -7.68 10.12 -11.63
C PRO A 139 -7.35 10.08 -13.12
N PRO A 140 -7.38 8.89 -13.75
CA PRO A 140 -7.18 8.76 -15.20
C PRO A 140 -8.24 9.50 -15.99
N LYS A 141 -7.92 9.86 -17.23
CA LYS A 141 -8.85 10.54 -18.16
C LYS A 141 -9.76 9.58 -18.90
N SER A 142 -9.46 8.28 -18.89
CA SER A 142 -10.20 7.24 -19.60
C SER A 142 -10.50 6.08 -18.64
N SER A 143 -11.70 5.52 -18.75
CA SER A 143 -12.14 4.32 -18.05
C SER A 143 -12.01 3.05 -18.90
N ALA A 144 -11.28 3.10 -20.02
CA ALA A 144 -11.05 1.93 -20.86
C ALA A 144 -10.31 0.83 -20.08
N GLU A 145 -10.86 -0.38 -20.09
CA GLU A 145 -10.27 -1.53 -19.42
C GLU A 145 -8.90 -1.87 -20.01
N LEU A 146 -7.98 -2.29 -19.14
CA LEU A 146 -6.63 -2.70 -19.51
C LEU A 146 -6.39 -4.14 -19.06
N ASP A 147 -5.57 -4.87 -19.81
CA ASP A 147 -5.08 -6.18 -19.35
C ASP A 147 -4.09 -5.99 -18.20
N SER A 148 -4.23 -6.82 -17.15
CA SER A 148 -3.24 -6.85 -16.07
C SER A 148 -1.88 -7.30 -16.64
N PRO A 149 -0.79 -6.57 -16.39
CA PRO A 149 0.54 -7.00 -16.80
C PRO A 149 0.97 -8.26 -16.05
N GLU A 150 1.74 -9.10 -16.70
CA GLU A 150 2.47 -10.17 -16.04
C GLU A 150 3.75 -9.61 -15.41
N ILE A 151 3.95 -9.96 -14.14
CA ILE A 151 5.16 -9.56 -13.41
C ILE A 151 6.15 -10.72 -13.48
N PRO A 152 7.42 -10.49 -13.89
CA PRO A 152 8.47 -11.50 -13.85
C PRO A 152 8.61 -12.09 -12.44
N GLN A 153 8.88 -13.41 -12.37
CA GLN A 153 9.17 -14.04 -11.08
C GLN A 153 10.53 -13.54 -10.57
N VAL A 154 10.57 -13.19 -9.30
CA VAL A 154 11.80 -12.83 -8.59
C VAL A 154 12.06 -13.88 -7.54
N TYR A 155 13.26 -14.43 -7.53
CA TYR A 155 13.70 -15.43 -6.55
C TYR A 155 14.63 -14.79 -5.54
N VAL A 156 14.36 -15.01 -4.26
CA VAL A 156 15.18 -14.53 -3.14
C VAL A 156 15.93 -15.73 -2.58
N SER A 157 17.26 -15.72 -2.70
CA SER A 157 18.12 -16.81 -2.22
C SER A 157 17.94 -17.00 -0.70
N GLY A 158 17.76 -18.26 -0.29
CA GLY A 158 17.56 -18.63 1.11
C GLY A 158 16.11 -18.46 1.64
N ILE A 159 15.19 -17.95 0.83
CA ILE A 159 13.77 -17.80 1.16
C ILE A 159 12.90 -18.57 0.18
N ASP A 160 13.13 -18.38 -1.11
CA ASP A 160 12.39 -19.08 -2.17
C ASP A 160 13.19 -20.36 -2.54
N SER A 161 12.84 -21.48 -1.94
CA SER A 161 13.43 -22.82 -2.21
C SER A 161 12.50 -23.66 -3.08
#